data_5993ca9a00fbda54653e08d588a0425d
#
_entry.id   5993ca9a00fbda54653e08d588a0425d
#
_cell.length_a   1.000
_cell.length_b   1.000
_cell.length_c   1.000
_cell.angle_alpha   90.00
_cell.angle_beta   90.00
_cell.angle_gamma   90.00
#
_symmetry.space_group_name_H-M   'P 1'
#
loop_
_entity.id
_entity.type
_entity.pdbx_description
1 polymer ?
#
loop_
_entity_poly.entity_id
_entity_poly.type
_entity_poly.pdbx_seq_one_letter_code
_entity_poly.pdbx_strand_id
1 'polypeptide(L)'
;SVMQVNNEVGAVNDAEAIRRMLRRRAPEALLHVDGVQGFLKVPFDAKNCDLYSISGHKIHAPKGIGALYLRQGTKFAGGQIGGGQEKNLRSGTTNTPGIMGMEAAVRNYLDNIDEYRCAMRSCKLRLAKNLTELPDVLLNGPAPEQGAPHILNASFMGVRGEVLLHALEEKEIYVSTGSACSAHKKGRNRILNAMGVIGDRQEGAIRFSFCPFNTIEE
;
A
#
# COMPACT_ATOMS: atom_id res chain seq x y z
N SER A 1 7.69 -7.67 -11.70
CA SER A 1 7.16 -7.31 -10.38
C SER A 1 6.33 -6.05 -10.48
N VAL A 2 5.13 -6.07 -9.92
CA VAL A 2 4.19 -4.93 -9.90
C VAL A 2 3.56 -4.79 -8.52
N MET A 3 3.29 -3.57 -8.08
CA MET A 3 2.48 -3.35 -6.87
C MET A 3 1.01 -3.60 -7.18
N GLN A 4 0.26 -4.25 -6.29
CA GLN A 4 -1.20 -4.29 -6.37
C GLN A 4 -1.79 -2.89 -6.14
N VAL A 5 -1.31 -2.22 -5.10
CA VAL A 5 -1.72 -0.87 -4.73
C VAL A 5 -0.49 0.00 -4.59
N ASN A 6 -0.47 1.13 -5.28
CA ASN A 6 0.59 2.11 -5.12
C ASN A 6 0.51 2.76 -3.73
N ASN A 7 1.63 2.75 -3.01
CA ASN A 7 1.71 3.19 -1.61
C ASN A 7 1.65 4.71 -1.41
N GLU A 8 1.72 5.50 -2.48
CA GLU A 8 1.73 6.97 -2.39
C GLU A 8 0.40 7.59 -2.83
N VAL A 9 -0.19 7.09 -3.91
CA VAL A 9 -1.40 7.68 -4.50
C VAL A 9 -2.61 6.74 -4.45
N GLY A 10 -2.44 5.52 -3.95
CA GLY A 10 -3.55 4.57 -3.82
C GLY A 10 -4.08 3.99 -5.13
N ALA A 11 -3.34 4.15 -6.25
CA ALA A 11 -3.73 3.53 -7.52
C ALA A 11 -3.71 2.00 -7.40
N VAL A 12 -4.74 1.34 -7.92
CA VAL A 12 -4.87 -0.12 -7.93
C VAL A 12 -4.55 -0.63 -9.34
N ASN A 13 -3.57 -1.52 -9.44
CA ASN A 13 -3.20 -2.15 -10.70
C ASN A 13 -4.05 -3.40 -10.96
N ASP A 14 -4.54 -3.53 -12.18
CA ASP A 14 -5.27 -4.71 -12.64
C ASP A 14 -4.30 -5.87 -12.93
N ALA A 15 -4.07 -6.70 -11.89
CA ALA A 15 -3.17 -7.85 -12.00
C ALA A 15 -3.68 -8.89 -13.02
N GLU A 16 -4.98 -9.01 -13.21
CA GLU A 16 -5.56 -9.93 -14.19
C GLU A 16 -5.25 -9.49 -15.62
N ALA A 17 -5.43 -8.21 -15.94
CA ALA A 17 -5.07 -7.68 -17.25
C ALA A 17 -3.55 -7.80 -17.51
N ILE A 18 -2.72 -7.53 -16.50
CA ILE A 18 -1.26 -7.71 -16.60
C ILE A 18 -0.94 -9.18 -16.85
N ARG A 19 -1.57 -10.11 -16.13
CA ARG A 19 -1.37 -11.55 -16.33
C ARG A 19 -1.76 -11.99 -17.74
N ARG A 20 -2.93 -11.54 -18.25
CA ARG A 20 -3.36 -11.83 -19.63
C ARG A 20 -2.36 -11.31 -20.65
N MET A 21 -1.84 -10.10 -20.45
CA MET A 21 -0.83 -9.51 -21.34
C MET A 21 0.48 -10.31 -21.32
N LEU A 22 0.98 -10.68 -20.14
CA LEU A 22 2.21 -11.48 -20.00
C LEU A 22 2.08 -12.83 -20.69
N ARG A 23 0.97 -13.54 -20.52
CA ARG A 23 0.75 -14.83 -21.21
C ARG A 23 0.84 -14.75 -22.72
N ARG A 24 0.49 -13.60 -23.30
CA ARG A 24 0.55 -13.37 -24.77
C ARG A 24 1.92 -12.92 -25.26
N ARG A 25 2.63 -12.11 -24.46
CA ARG A 25 3.85 -11.42 -24.88
C ARG A 25 5.13 -12.09 -24.36
N ALA A 26 5.06 -12.71 -23.19
CA ALA A 26 6.19 -13.33 -22.50
C ALA A 26 5.68 -14.51 -21.66
N PRO A 27 5.25 -15.63 -22.28
CA PRO A 27 4.56 -16.76 -21.59
C PRO A 27 5.40 -17.38 -20.46
N GLU A 28 6.73 -17.33 -20.58
CA GLU A 28 7.65 -17.85 -19.55
C GLU A 28 7.91 -16.87 -18.39
N ALA A 29 7.47 -15.62 -18.50
CA ALA A 29 7.68 -14.63 -17.44
C ALA A 29 6.78 -14.92 -16.25
N LEU A 30 7.36 -14.89 -15.06
CA LEU A 30 6.63 -14.96 -13.79
C LEU A 30 6.10 -13.58 -13.41
N LEU A 31 4.87 -13.53 -12.91
CA LEU A 31 4.29 -12.32 -12.34
C LEU A 31 4.37 -12.37 -10.81
N HIS A 32 5.20 -11.50 -10.24
CA HIS A 32 5.18 -11.17 -8.83
C HIS A 32 4.31 -9.94 -8.59
N VAL A 33 3.36 -10.05 -7.68
CA VAL A 33 2.53 -8.94 -7.23
C VAL A 33 2.92 -8.58 -5.79
N ASP A 34 3.33 -7.33 -5.59
CA ASP A 34 3.53 -6.76 -4.27
C ASP A 34 2.16 -6.38 -3.68
N GLY A 35 1.67 -7.22 -2.78
CA GLY A 35 0.40 -7.05 -2.08
C GLY A 35 0.49 -6.29 -0.76
N VAL A 36 1.65 -5.75 -0.41
CA VAL A 36 1.88 -5.11 0.90
C VAL A 36 0.84 -4.05 1.24
N GLN A 37 0.41 -3.25 0.27
CA GLN A 37 -0.65 -2.26 0.47
C GLN A 37 -2.05 -2.78 0.13
N GLY A 38 -2.17 -3.87 -0.63
CA GLY A 38 -3.46 -4.38 -1.13
C GLY A 38 -4.08 -5.49 -0.29
N PHE A 39 -3.24 -6.31 0.37
CA PHE A 39 -3.69 -7.50 1.09
C PHE A 39 -4.80 -7.17 2.10
N LEU A 40 -5.94 -7.87 1.99
CA LEU A 40 -7.19 -7.73 2.74
C LEU A 40 -7.93 -6.37 2.56
N LYS A 41 -7.27 -5.35 2.03
CA LYS A 41 -7.87 -4.02 1.82
C LYS A 41 -8.52 -3.86 0.43
N VAL A 42 -7.95 -4.52 -0.58
CA VAL A 42 -8.48 -4.53 -1.94
C VAL A 42 -8.68 -5.98 -2.38
N PRO A 43 -9.80 -6.33 -3.04
CA PRO A 43 -10.00 -7.68 -3.56
C PRO A 43 -8.85 -8.12 -4.47
N PHE A 44 -8.44 -9.38 -4.31
CA PHE A 44 -7.37 -9.97 -5.12
C PHE A 44 -7.60 -11.47 -5.28
N ASP A 45 -7.46 -11.97 -6.50
CA ASP A 45 -7.46 -13.41 -6.79
C ASP A 45 -6.01 -13.87 -7.05
N ALA A 46 -5.51 -14.75 -6.20
CA ALA A 46 -4.16 -15.33 -6.30
C ALA A 46 -3.91 -16.08 -7.63
N LYS A 47 -4.96 -16.44 -8.37
CA LYS A 47 -4.83 -16.99 -9.74
C LYS A 47 -4.18 -16.00 -10.71
N ASN A 48 -4.15 -14.72 -10.38
CA ASN A 48 -3.62 -13.67 -11.23
C ASN A 48 -2.13 -13.38 -11.03
N CYS A 49 -1.42 -14.15 -10.18
CA CYS A 49 0.03 -14.01 -10.03
C CYS A 49 0.71 -15.37 -9.82
N ASP A 50 2.04 -15.40 -9.91
CA ASP A 50 2.85 -16.55 -9.56
C ASP A 50 3.45 -16.41 -8.17
N LEU A 51 3.73 -15.15 -7.77
CA LEU A 51 4.20 -14.79 -6.43
C LEU A 51 3.37 -13.61 -5.90
N TYR A 52 3.06 -13.65 -4.60
CA TYR A 52 2.38 -12.54 -3.92
C TYR A 52 3.01 -12.28 -2.56
N SER A 53 3.59 -11.10 -2.36
CA SER A 53 4.22 -10.73 -1.09
C SER A 53 3.30 -9.88 -0.23
N ILE A 54 3.31 -10.14 1.07
CA ILE A 54 2.55 -9.41 2.07
C ILE A 54 3.42 -9.04 3.27
N SER A 55 3.05 -7.98 3.99
CA SER A 55 3.73 -7.53 5.20
C SER A 55 2.73 -7.36 6.34
N GLY A 56 2.98 -8.05 7.45
CA GLY A 56 2.03 -8.13 8.56
C GLY A 56 1.69 -6.77 9.18
N HIS A 57 2.70 -5.89 9.35
CA HIS A 57 2.47 -4.57 9.97
C HIS A 57 1.51 -3.66 9.19
N LYS A 58 1.17 -3.97 7.94
CA LYS A 58 0.17 -3.23 7.14
C LYS A 58 -1.27 -3.65 7.43
N ILE A 59 -1.44 -4.73 8.17
CA ILE A 59 -2.73 -5.24 8.66
C ILE A 59 -2.74 -5.37 10.19
N HIS A 60 -1.98 -4.53 10.88
CA HIS A 60 -1.90 -4.46 12.36
C HIS A 60 -1.30 -5.71 13.03
N ALA A 61 -0.61 -6.57 12.29
CA ALA A 61 0.21 -7.63 12.86
C ALA A 61 1.56 -7.08 13.38
N PRO A 62 2.31 -7.84 14.17
CA PRO A 62 3.65 -7.44 14.64
C PRO A 62 4.57 -7.04 13.50
N LYS A 63 5.48 -6.08 13.75
CA LYS A 63 6.56 -5.74 12.81
C LYS A 63 7.51 -6.92 12.65
N GLY A 64 8.16 -7.02 11.48
CA GLY A 64 9.16 -8.05 11.19
C GLY A 64 8.60 -9.39 10.73
N ILE A 65 7.27 -9.50 10.54
CA ILE A 65 6.62 -10.67 9.96
C ILE A 65 5.97 -10.33 8.61
N GLY A 66 5.99 -11.28 7.67
CA GLY A 66 5.33 -11.23 6.37
C GLY A 66 5.26 -12.62 5.77
N ALA A 67 4.64 -12.74 4.62
CA ALA A 67 4.57 -14.01 3.90
C ALA A 67 4.74 -13.80 2.39
N LEU A 68 5.21 -14.85 1.72
CA LEU A 68 5.26 -14.94 0.27
C LEU A 68 4.40 -16.13 -0.18
N TYR A 69 3.35 -15.84 -0.91
CA TYR A 69 2.61 -16.86 -1.64
C TYR A 69 3.38 -17.26 -2.89
N LEU A 70 3.51 -18.55 -3.10
CA LEU A 70 4.07 -19.15 -4.30
C LEU A 70 3.02 -20.04 -4.94
N ARG A 71 2.70 -19.77 -6.20
CA ARG A 71 1.83 -20.66 -6.98
C ARG A 71 2.49 -22.04 -7.09
N GLN A 72 1.71 -23.09 -6.94
CA GLN A 72 2.20 -24.46 -7.14
C GLN A 72 2.86 -24.61 -8.51
N GLY A 73 4.03 -25.21 -8.55
CA GLY A 73 4.83 -25.40 -9.75
C GLY A 73 5.74 -24.21 -10.12
N THR A 74 5.66 -23.07 -9.42
CA THR A 74 6.60 -21.97 -9.63
C THR A 74 8.00 -22.38 -9.15
N LYS A 75 8.98 -22.31 -10.04
CA LYS A 75 10.39 -22.56 -9.69
C LYS A 75 10.93 -21.36 -8.89
N PHE A 76 11.28 -21.59 -7.64
CA PHE A 76 11.82 -20.58 -6.75
C PHE A 76 12.97 -21.19 -5.92
N ALA A 77 14.16 -20.64 -6.02
CA ALA A 77 15.36 -21.19 -5.40
C ALA A 77 15.57 -20.75 -3.93
N GLY A 78 14.68 -19.91 -3.40
CA GLY A 78 14.91 -19.28 -2.10
C GLY A 78 15.93 -18.14 -2.16
N GLY A 79 15.95 -17.30 -1.12
CA GLY A 79 16.82 -16.11 -1.07
C GLY A 79 17.88 -16.14 0.03
N GLN A 80 17.83 -17.11 0.94
CA GLN A 80 18.73 -17.19 2.09
C GLN A 80 19.33 -18.59 2.25
N ILE A 81 20.63 -18.63 2.30
CA ILE A 81 21.40 -19.88 2.54
C ILE A 81 21.47 -20.12 4.06
N GLY A 82 21.32 -21.38 4.51
CA GLY A 82 21.40 -21.75 5.93
C GLY A 82 20.68 -23.05 6.24
N GLY A 83 20.04 -23.13 7.41
CA GLY A 83 19.26 -24.30 7.84
C GLY A 83 17.98 -24.47 7.00
N GLY A 84 17.38 -25.64 7.01
CA GLY A 84 16.29 -26.07 6.12
C GLY A 84 14.91 -25.50 6.40
N GLN A 85 14.78 -24.39 7.12
CA GLN A 85 13.49 -23.78 7.47
C GLN A 85 12.73 -23.30 6.23
N GLU A 86 11.41 -23.21 6.35
CA GLU A 86 10.51 -22.81 5.25
C GLU A 86 10.77 -23.63 3.96
N LYS A 87 10.95 -24.94 4.11
CA LYS A 87 11.24 -25.88 2.99
C LYS A 87 12.50 -25.49 2.19
N ASN A 88 13.53 -25.03 2.86
CA ASN A 88 14.79 -24.48 2.29
C ASN A 88 14.62 -23.16 1.52
N LEU A 89 13.49 -22.48 1.62
CA LEU A 89 13.25 -21.23 0.90
C LEU A 89 13.69 -20.00 1.70
N ARG A 90 13.60 -20.07 3.03
CA ARG A 90 13.99 -18.96 3.91
C ARG A 90 14.59 -19.53 5.20
N SER A 91 15.90 -19.53 5.29
CA SER A 91 16.65 -20.01 6.45
C SER A 91 16.52 -19.06 7.65
N GLY A 92 16.73 -19.60 8.83
CA GLY A 92 16.66 -18.92 10.12
C GLY A 92 15.54 -19.44 11.00
N THR A 93 15.69 -19.32 12.31
CA THR A 93 14.69 -19.76 13.29
C THR A 93 13.31 -19.18 12.98
N THR A 94 12.31 -20.05 12.98
CA THR A 94 10.93 -19.66 12.70
C THR A 94 10.42 -18.71 13.79
N ASN A 95 9.93 -17.54 13.38
CA ASN A 95 9.36 -16.53 14.27
C ASN A 95 7.91 -16.91 14.65
N THR A 96 7.75 -17.94 15.46
CA THR A 96 6.43 -18.44 15.87
C THR A 96 5.54 -17.35 16.50
N PRO A 97 6.02 -16.50 17.42
CA PRO A 97 5.19 -15.41 17.96
C PRO A 97 4.70 -14.44 16.88
N GLY A 98 5.56 -14.09 15.92
CA GLY A 98 5.18 -13.21 14.80
C GLY A 98 4.15 -13.88 13.88
N ILE A 99 4.26 -15.19 13.64
CA ILE A 99 3.30 -15.95 12.83
C ILE A 99 1.93 -15.97 13.51
N MET A 100 1.88 -16.26 14.81
CA MET A 100 0.64 -16.28 15.60
C MET A 100 -0.02 -14.89 15.62
N GLY A 101 0.78 -13.82 15.80
CA GLY A 101 0.28 -12.45 15.75
C GLY A 101 -0.25 -12.06 14.36
N MET A 102 0.40 -12.56 13.28
CA MET A 102 -0.08 -12.34 11.93
C MET A 102 -1.37 -13.12 11.66
N GLU A 103 -1.48 -14.35 12.14
CA GLU A 103 -2.71 -15.16 12.04
C GLU A 103 -3.89 -14.45 12.72
N ALA A 104 -3.70 -13.97 13.95
CA ALA A 104 -4.73 -13.24 14.67
C ALA A 104 -5.19 -11.97 13.91
N ALA A 105 -4.24 -11.21 13.34
CA ALA A 105 -4.56 -10.02 12.55
C ALA A 105 -5.32 -10.37 11.27
N VAL A 106 -4.90 -11.42 10.54
CA VAL A 106 -5.58 -11.90 9.33
C VAL A 106 -7.00 -12.34 9.65
N ARG A 107 -7.20 -13.13 10.71
CA ARG A 107 -8.53 -13.60 11.17
C ARG A 107 -9.43 -12.40 11.48
N ASN A 108 -8.95 -11.47 12.28
CA ASN A 108 -9.71 -10.25 12.61
C ASN A 108 -10.13 -9.47 11.35
N TYR A 109 -9.24 -9.33 10.37
CA TYR A 109 -9.58 -8.67 9.11
C TYR A 109 -10.59 -9.45 8.28
N LEU A 110 -10.51 -10.78 8.25
CA LEU A 110 -11.45 -11.61 7.49
C LEU A 110 -12.86 -11.58 8.10
N ASP A 111 -12.95 -11.63 9.43
CA ASP A 111 -14.21 -11.59 10.16
C ASP A 111 -14.94 -10.24 9.99
N ASN A 112 -14.21 -9.14 9.71
CA ASN A 112 -14.75 -7.79 9.59
C ASN A 112 -14.44 -7.11 8.24
N ILE A 113 -14.19 -7.88 7.18
CA ILE A 113 -13.56 -7.38 5.94
C ILE A 113 -14.36 -6.28 5.25
N ASP A 114 -15.68 -6.43 5.19
CA ASP A 114 -16.56 -5.45 4.53
C ASP A 114 -16.73 -4.19 5.37
N GLU A 115 -16.86 -4.35 6.69
CA GLU A 115 -16.90 -3.23 7.64
C GLU A 115 -15.62 -2.40 7.57
N TYR A 116 -14.46 -3.05 7.64
CA TYR A 116 -13.15 -2.39 7.59
C TYR A 116 -12.89 -1.65 6.28
N ARG A 117 -13.29 -2.25 5.16
CA ARG A 117 -13.19 -1.60 3.85
C ARG A 117 -14.14 -0.41 3.74
N CYS A 118 -15.35 -0.54 4.27
CA CYS A 118 -16.34 0.53 4.30
C CYS A 118 -15.87 1.70 5.16
N ALA A 119 -15.38 1.45 6.38
CA ALA A 119 -14.87 2.48 7.29
C ALA A 119 -13.74 3.30 6.64
N MET A 120 -12.68 2.62 6.15
CA MET A 120 -11.57 3.30 5.46
C MET A 120 -12.05 4.11 4.25
N ARG A 121 -12.97 3.55 3.45
CA ARG A 121 -13.51 4.24 2.26
C ARG A 121 -14.32 5.47 2.65
N SER A 122 -15.15 5.38 3.67
CA SER A 122 -16.00 6.49 4.13
C SER A 122 -15.16 7.66 4.63
N CYS A 123 -14.14 7.40 5.47
CA CYS A 123 -13.20 8.43 5.92
C CYS A 123 -12.46 9.08 4.75
N LYS A 124 -11.94 8.26 3.82
CA LYS A 124 -11.26 8.76 2.62
C LYS A 124 -12.16 9.66 1.78
N LEU A 125 -13.38 9.22 1.48
CA LEU A 125 -14.32 9.99 0.65
C LEU A 125 -14.74 11.29 1.33
N ARG A 126 -14.97 11.26 2.64
CA ARG A 126 -15.29 12.45 3.42
C ARG A 126 -14.15 13.45 3.38
N LEU A 127 -12.91 13.01 3.63
CA LEU A 127 -11.75 13.89 3.54
C LEU A 127 -11.54 14.42 2.13
N ALA A 128 -11.63 13.57 1.10
CA ALA A 128 -11.47 13.99 -0.30
C ALA A 128 -12.47 15.10 -0.67
N LYS A 129 -13.75 14.93 -0.28
CA LYS A 129 -14.77 15.95 -0.49
C LYS A 129 -14.40 17.27 0.17
N ASN A 130 -14.06 17.25 1.46
CA ASN A 130 -13.74 18.47 2.21
C ASN A 130 -12.49 19.16 1.66
N LEU A 131 -11.46 18.39 1.26
CA LEU A 131 -10.24 18.94 0.67
C LEU A 131 -10.51 19.62 -0.68
N THR A 132 -11.40 19.07 -1.50
CA THR A 132 -11.73 19.67 -2.81
C THR A 132 -12.60 20.94 -2.70
N GLU A 133 -13.17 21.22 -1.55
CA GLU A 133 -13.86 22.48 -1.26
C GLU A 133 -12.88 23.63 -0.87
N LEU A 134 -11.63 23.28 -0.54
CA LEU A 134 -10.59 24.26 -0.23
C LEU A 134 -9.99 24.84 -1.52
N PRO A 135 -9.71 26.16 -1.57
CA PRO A 135 -8.97 26.72 -2.69
C PRO A 135 -7.56 26.12 -2.76
N ASP A 136 -7.03 26.03 -3.96
CA ASP A 136 -5.64 25.61 -4.22
C ASP A 136 -5.26 24.23 -3.70
N VAL A 137 -6.23 23.32 -3.53
CA VAL A 137 -6.00 21.90 -3.21
C VAL A 137 -6.35 21.02 -4.39
N LEU A 138 -5.42 20.16 -4.79
CA LEU A 138 -5.57 19.25 -5.92
C LEU A 138 -5.33 17.80 -5.47
N LEU A 139 -6.26 16.92 -5.78
CA LEU A 139 -6.04 15.48 -5.53
C LEU A 139 -5.08 14.88 -6.55
N ASN A 140 -4.25 13.94 -6.11
CA ASN A 140 -3.31 13.19 -6.94
C ASN A 140 -3.68 11.71 -6.97
N GLY A 141 -3.58 11.09 -8.13
CA GLY A 141 -3.90 9.67 -8.32
C GLY A 141 -5.27 9.44 -8.92
N PRO A 142 -5.85 8.25 -8.71
CA PRO A 142 -7.18 7.92 -9.22
C PRO A 142 -8.27 8.73 -8.50
N ALA A 143 -9.44 8.82 -9.12
CA ALA A 143 -10.63 9.33 -8.44
C ALA A 143 -10.83 8.62 -7.09
N PRO A 144 -11.24 9.32 -6.03
CA PRO A 144 -11.31 8.75 -4.68
C PRO A 144 -12.10 7.44 -4.60
N GLU A 145 -13.16 7.31 -5.40
CA GLU A 145 -14.04 6.13 -5.46
C GLU A 145 -13.34 4.91 -6.09
N GLN A 146 -12.38 5.13 -6.99
CA GLN A 146 -11.73 4.08 -7.80
C GLN A 146 -10.43 3.57 -7.19
N GLY A 147 -9.79 4.34 -6.33
CA GLY A 147 -8.54 3.96 -5.70
C GLY A 147 -8.72 3.04 -4.48
N ALA A 148 -7.60 2.62 -3.91
CA ALA A 148 -7.57 1.87 -2.66
C ALA A 148 -8.26 2.65 -1.53
N PRO A 149 -9.02 1.99 -0.63
CA PRO A 149 -9.86 2.67 0.35
C PRO A 149 -9.06 3.43 1.42
N HIS A 150 -7.80 3.09 1.62
CA HIS A 150 -6.98 3.53 2.73
C HIS A 150 -5.88 4.55 2.37
N ILE A 151 -5.84 5.05 1.15
CA ILE A 151 -4.82 6.03 0.71
C ILE A 151 -5.50 7.15 -0.08
N LEU A 152 -5.19 8.38 0.31
CA LEU A 152 -5.51 9.60 -0.43
C LEU A 152 -4.24 10.44 -0.53
N ASN A 153 -4.00 11.06 -1.68
CA ASN A 153 -2.91 12.00 -1.86
C ASN A 153 -3.48 13.32 -2.38
N ALA A 154 -3.09 14.41 -1.74
CA ALA A 154 -3.50 15.76 -2.13
C ALA A 154 -2.31 16.70 -2.10
N SER A 155 -2.27 17.66 -3.01
CA SER A 155 -1.30 18.74 -3.07
C SER A 155 -1.93 20.05 -2.65
N PHE A 156 -1.25 20.79 -1.80
CA PHE A 156 -1.60 22.11 -1.29
C PHE A 156 -0.70 23.13 -1.99
N MET A 157 -1.26 23.89 -2.94
CA MET A 157 -0.49 24.82 -3.75
C MET A 157 0.05 25.98 -2.90
N GLY A 158 1.31 26.36 -3.13
CA GLY A 158 1.95 27.44 -2.38
C GLY A 158 2.37 27.07 -0.93
N VAL A 159 2.14 25.81 -0.51
CA VAL A 159 2.52 25.32 0.82
C VAL A 159 3.53 24.19 0.68
N ARG A 160 4.64 24.27 1.40
CA ARG A 160 5.60 23.15 1.44
C ARG A 160 5.03 22.01 2.31
N GLY A 161 5.00 20.79 1.76
CA GLY A 161 4.46 19.62 2.44
C GLY A 161 5.15 19.33 3.79
N GLU A 162 6.46 19.55 3.92
CA GLU A 162 7.17 19.40 5.20
C GLU A 162 6.67 20.39 6.27
N VAL A 163 6.38 21.63 5.88
CA VAL A 163 5.84 22.66 6.80
C VAL A 163 4.43 22.26 7.23
N LEU A 164 3.60 21.87 6.26
CA LEU A 164 2.24 21.41 6.55
C LEU A 164 2.22 20.14 7.44
N LEU A 165 3.14 19.20 7.19
CA LEU A 165 3.29 18.00 8.00
C LEU A 165 3.53 18.36 9.47
N HIS A 166 4.49 19.24 9.75
CA HIS A 166 4.80 19.65 11.13
C HIS A 166 3.67 20.43 11.78
N ALA A 167 2.99 21.31 11.02
CA ALA A 167 1.82 22.03 11.54
C ALA A 167 0.65 21.10 11.88
N LEU A 168 0.49 20.00 11.14
CA LEU A 168 -0.50 18.97 11.44
C LEU A 168 -0.09 18.10 12.64
N GLU A 169 1.22 17.77 12.77
CA GLU A 169 1.74 17.04 13.93
C GLU A 169 1.48 17.79 15.25
N GLU A 170 1.59 19.12 15.26
CA GLU A 170 1.26 19.95 16.43
C GLU A 170 -0.24 19.84 16.83
N LYS A 171 -1.07 19.37 15.90
CA LYS A 171 -2.51 19.09 16.11
C LYS A 171 -2.79 17.59 16.28
N GLU A 172 -1.75 16.76 16.49
CA GLU A 172 -1.83 15.31 16.61
C GLU A 172 -2.37 14.61 15.34
N ILE A 173 -2.27 15.27 14.17
CA ILE A 173 -2.65 14.72 12.86
C ILE A 173 -1.39 14.24 12.15
N TYR A 174 -1.24 12.92 12.04
CA TYR A 174 -0.04 12.29 11.47
C TYR A 174 -0.26 11.92 10.00
N VAL A 175 0.48 12.59 9.13
CA VAL A 175 0.45 12.43 7.67
C VAL A 175 1.85 12.13 7.11
N SER A 176 2.01 12.07 5.80
CA SER A 176 3.32 11.84 5.18
C SER A 176 3.49 12.65 3.90
N THR A 177 4.68 13.21 3.68
CA THR A 177 5.04 13.93 2.43
C THR A 177 5.46 12.99 1.28
N GLY A 178 5.40 11.66 1.47
CA GLY A 178 5.79 10.67 0.47
C GLY A 178 5.82 9.27 1.05
N SER A 179 6.62 8.36 0.47
CA SER A 179 6.85 7.07 1.11
C SER A 179 7.78 7.25 2.31
N ALA A 180 7.42 6.65 3.45
CA ALA A 180 8.25 6.67 4.66
C ALA A 180 9.70 6.18 4.41
N CYS A 181 9.89 5.29 3.43
CA CYS A 181 11.20 4.77 3.03
C CYS A 181 12.05 5.77 2.23
N SER A 182 11.45 6.82 1.67
CA SER A 182 12.12 7.81 0.81
C SER A 182 12.39 9.15 1.54
N ALA A 183 11.93 9.31 2.77
CA ALA A 183 11.99 10.56 3.54
C ALA A 183 13.45 11.09 3.74
N HIS A 184 14.46 10.22 3.68
CA HIS A 184 15.87 10.60 3.82
C HIS A 184 16.58 10.95 2.49
N LYS A 185 15.92 10.79 1.33
CA LYS A 185 16.52 11.17 0.04
C LYS A 185 15.99 12.54 -0.38
N LYS A 186 16.83 13.56 -0.31
CA LYS A 186 16.61 14.85 -0.98
C LYS A 186 16.46 14.57 -2.50
N GLY A 187 15.23 14.52 -3.00
CA GLY A 187 14.98 14.28 -4.41
C GLY A 187 13.49 14.35 -4.74
N ARG A 188 13.20 14.58 -6.00
CA ARG A 188 11.82 14.61 -6.52
C ARG A 188 11.11 13.29 -6.27
N ASN A 189 9.87 13.35 -5.83
CA ASN A 189 9.02 12.17 -5.68
C ASN A 189 8.85 11.49 -7.05
N ARG A 190 9.39 10.26 -7.19
CA ARG A 190 9.43 9.56 -8.48
C ARG A 190 8.04 9.20 -9.01
N ILE A 191 7.11 8.87 -8.12
CA ILE A 191 5.74 8.49 -8.49
C ILE A 191 4.99 9.71 -9.00
N LEU A 192 4.96 10.79 -8.22
CA LEU A 192 4.31 12.04 -8.60
C LEU A 192 4.92 12.60 -9.88
N ASN A 193 6.26 12.57 -10.00
CA ASN A 193 6.95 13.02 -11.21
C ASN A 193 6.55 12.20 -12.46
N ALA A 194 6.45 10.86 -12.33
CA ALA A 194 6.01 9.98 -13.41
C ALA A 194 4.54 10.23 -13.83
N MET A 195 3.74 10.80 -12.92
CA MET A 195 2.36 11.22 -13.18
C MET A 195 2.25 12.66 -13.73
N GLY A 196 3.37 13.35 -13.94
CA GLY A 196 3.38 14.75 -14.37
C GLY A 196 3.06 15.76 -13.25
N VAL A 197 3.04 15.32 -11.98
CA VAL A 197 2.90 16.20 -10.82
C VAL A 197 4.27 16.74 -10.44
N ILE A 198 4.54 18.00 -10.79
CA ILE A 198 5.86 18.65 -10.67
C ILE A 198 5.73 20.03 -9.99
N GLY A 199 6.86 20.64 -9.66
CA GLY A 199 6.93 21.97 -9.06
C GLY A 199 6.17 22.07 -7.74
N ASP A 200 5.52 23.19 -7.51
CA ASP A 200 4.77 23.51 -6.28
C ASP A 200 3.74 22.42 -5.93
N ARG A 201 3.10 21.83 -6.95
CA ARG A 201 2.16 20.73 -6.75
C ARG A 201 2.83 19.51 -6.14
N GLN A 202 4.05 19.18 -6.55
CA GLN A 202 4.81 18.06 -5.96
C GLN A 202 5.33 18.42 -4.56
N GLU A 203 5.79 19.67 -4.37
CA GLU A 203 6.33 20.13 -3.09
C GLU A 203 5.26 20.21 -2.00
N GLY A 204 4.02 20.54 -2.36
CA GLY A 204 2.87 20.59 -1.44
C GLY A 204 2.14 19.27 -1.25
N ALA A 205 2.66 18.15 -1.78
CA ALA A 205 1.96 16.87 -1.74
C ALA A 205 2.00 16.20 -0.37
N ILE A 206 0.84 15.85 0.15
CA ILE A 206 0.62 15.11 1.40
C ILE A 206 -0.14 13.81 1.10
N ARG A 207 0.32 12.70 1.70
CA ARG A 207 -0.42 11.45 1.72
C ARG A 207 -1.14 11.27 3.05
N PHE A 208 -2.43 11.06 2.97
CA PHE A 208 -3.30 10.63 4.07
C PHE A 208 -3.46 9.11 4.00
N SER A 209 -3.39 8.46 5.14
CA SER A 209 -3.53 6.99 5.25
C SER A 209 -4.56 6.67 6.33
N PHE A 210 -5.50 5.80 5.99
CA PHE A 210 -6.60 5.41 6.86
C PHE A 210 -6.42 3.97 7.34
N CYS A 211 -6.87 3.70 8.54
CA CYS A 211 -7.01 2.35 9.08
C CYS A 211 -8.49 2.05 9.37
N PRO A 212 -8.86 0.78 9.62
CA PRO A 212 -10.25 0.42 9.92
C PRO A 212 -10.84 1.08 11.15
N PHE A 213 -9.97 1.59 12.02
CA PHE A 213 -10.37 2.16 13.33
C PHE A 213 -10.53 3.68 13.29
N ASN A 214 -10.24 4.33 12.16
CA ASN A 214 -10.56 5.74 11.99
C ASN A 214 -12.06 5.95 11.86
N THR A 215 -12.54 7.05 12.42
CA THR A 215 -13.93 7.48 12.34
C THR A 215 -14.09 8.73 11.49
N ILE A 216 -15.31 9.05 11.10
CA ILE A 216 -15.61 10.26 10.32
C ILE A 216 -15.53 11.51 11.21
N GLU A 217 -15.68 11.34 12.50
CA GLU A 217 -15.67 12.40 13.51
C GLU A 217 -14.26 12.90 13.82
N GLU A 218 -13.24 12.03 13.67
CA GLU A 218 -11.82 12.42 13.72
C GLU A 218 -11.44 13.34 12.55
#